data_da52651e2eb428992fd16c0ccb3ce35a
#
_entry.id   da52651e2eb428992fd16c0ccb3ce35a
#
_cell.length_a   1.000
_cell.length_b   1.000
_cell.length_c   1.000
_cell.angle_alpha   90.00
_cell.angle_beta   90.00
_cell.angle_gamma   90.00
#
_symmetry.space_group_name_H-M   'P 1'
#
loop_
_entity.id
_entity.type
_entity.pdbx_description
1 polymer ?
#
loop_
_entity_poly.entity_id
_entity_poly.type
_entity_poly.pdbx_seq_one_letter_code
_entity_poly.pdbx_strand_id
1 'polypeptide(L)'
;MSAIKPLTGLEQAGIVALIATFKGWNMARLSKLNIGLALAALAVASPSFAKTRPLAAAPPPKIFNDVVLCRAIADPTQRLACFDQSVSALATAQSNRDLFVADKDAMRDARKGLFGFNLPKLRIFGDDDMEKEVDQIETTLGAVGSGPRGYIFTLKDGARWAQTDGQYMDRPKVGAPIKIKRAALGSFFASFNGNAGFRVERLNN
;
A
#
# COMPACT_ATOMS: atom_id res chain seq x y z
N MET A 1 32.37 -11.04 22.30
CA MET A 1 31.77 -11.22 23.64
C MET A 1 31.53 -9.82 24.19
N SER A 2 30.35 -9.28 24.04
CA SER A 2 29.94 -7.98 24.60
C SER A 2 28.66 -8.20 25.40
N ALA A 3 28.77 -7.95 26.69
CA ALA A 3 27.76 -8.17 27.70
C ALA A 3 26.62 -7.14 27.58
N ILE A 4 25.38 -7.63 27.55
CA ILE A 4 24.16 -6.83 27.64
C ILE A 4 23.91 -6.51 29.11
N LYS A 5 23.92 -5.21 29.45
CA LYS A 5 23.56 -4.71 30.77
C LYS A 5 22.05 -4.82 31.02
N PRO A 6 21.58 -5.28 32.17
CA PRO A 6 20.16 -5.26 32.52
C PRO A 6 19.70 -3.85 32.88
N LEU A 7 18.55 -3.43 32.37
CA LEU A 7 17.86 -2.19 32.70
C LEU A 7 17.28 -2.29 34.10
N THR A 8 17.64 -1.31 34.95
CA THR A 8 17.27 -1.17 36.35
C THR A 8 15.82 -0.76 36.55
N GLY A 9 15.20 -1.36 37.56
CA GLY A 9 13.80 -1.38 37.95
C GLY A 9 13.18 -0.05 38.43
N LEU A 10 12.95 0.88 37.55
CA LEU A 10 12.17 2.10 37.83
C LEU A 10 10.91 2.28 36.99
N GLU A 11 10.60 1.34 36.11
CA GLU A 11 9.44 1.47 35.23
C GLU A 11 8.25 0.55 35.59
N GLN A 12 8.34 -0.22 36.68
CA GLN A 12 7.26 -1.09 37.17
C GLN A 12 6.38 -0.46 38.27
N ALA A 13 6.67 0.74 38.74
CA ALA A 13 5.89 1.40 39.79
C ALA A 13 4.64 2.15 39.30
N GLY A 14 4.47 2.34 38.00
CA GLY A 14 3.35 3.14 37.41
C GLY A 14 2.05 2.39 37.16
N ILE A 15 2.06 1.07 37.09
CA ILE A 15 0.88 0.29 36.64
C ILE A 15 0.09 -0.33 37.80
N VAL A 16 0.68 -0.44 38.98
CA VAL A 16 0.02 -1.05 40.18
C VAL A 16 -0.84 -0.07 40.96
N ALA A 17 -0.66 1.26 40.77
CA ALA A 17 -1.40 2.27 41.51
C ALA A 17 -2.83 2.56 40.99
N LEU A 18 -3.22 2.05 39.85
CA LEU A 18 -4.53 2.37 39.21
C LEU A 18 -5.62 1.32 39.46
N ILE A 19 -5.33 0.21 40.15
CA ILE A 19 -6.30 -0.86 40.44
C ILE A 19 -6.80 -0.81 41.90
N ALA A 20 -6.23 0.00 42.74
CA ALA A 20 -6.54 0.02 44.19
C ALA A 20 -7.68 0.97 44.62
N THR A 21 -8.26 1.77 43.71
CA THR A 21 -9.29 2.77 44.07
C THR A 21 -10.73 2.40 43.77
N PHE A 22 -10.99 1.16 43.29
CA PHE A 22 -12.37 0.72 42.96
C PHE A 22 -13.00 -0.26 43.97
N LYS A 23 -12.46 -0.40 45.16
CA LYS A 23 -12.98 -1.27 46.20
C LYS A 23 -13.51 -0.49 47.41
N GLY A 24 -14.67 0.16 47.24
CA GLY A 24 -15.26 0.88 48.35
C GLY A 24 -16.54 1.63 48.03
N TRP A 25 -17.42 1.10 47.19
CA TRP A 25 -18.75 1.68 47.09
C TRP A 25 -19.77 0.81 47.81
N ASN A 26 -20.07 1.21 49.04
CA ASN A 26 -21.13 0.68 49.88
C ASN A 26 -22.49 0.94 49.26
N MET A 27 -23.17 -0.11 48.82
CA MET A 27 -24.58 -0.10 48.46
C MET A 27 -25.46 -0.18 49.72
N ALA A 28 -25.54 0.90 50.47
CA ALA A 28 -26.54 1.00 51.51
C ALA A 28 -26.85 2.48 51.73
N ARG A 29 -27.81 3.01 50.98
CA ARG A 29 -28.73 4.09 51.30
C ARG A 29 -29.33 4.72 50.02
N LEU A 30 -30.23 3.97 49.39
CA LEU A 30 -31.19 4.56 48.49
C LEU A 30 -32.60 4.36 49.08
N SER A 31 -32.94 5.21 50.02
CA SER A 31 -34.33 5.41 50.40
C SER A 31 -34.65 6.89 50.27
N LYS A 32 -35.59 7.19 49.39
CA LYS A 32 -36.36 8.44 49.33
C LYS A 32 -35.61 9.68 48.91
N LEU A 33 -35.57 9.94 47.59
CA LEU A 33 -35.70 11.33 47.13
C LEU A 33 -36.36 11.35 45.73
N ASN A 34 -37.47 11.99 45.68
CA ASN A 34 -38.25 12.63 44.62
C ASN A 34 -37.74 12.55 43.21
N ILE A 35 -38.58 11.95 42.35
CA ILE A 35 -38.54 12.03 40.91
C ILE A 35 -38.82 13.50 40.53
N GLY A 36 -37.74 14.28 40.39
CA GLY A 36 -37.71 15.61 39.78
C GLY A 36 -37.12 15.51 38.40
N LEU A 37 -37.92 15.84 37.43
CA LEU A 37 -37.64 15.91 36.00
C LEU A 37 -36.35 16.70 35.71
N ALA A 38 -35.24 16.03 35.44
CA ALA A 38 -34.06 16.64 34.84
C ALA A 38 -33.77 15.91 33.52
N LEU A 39 -34.39 16.39 32.44
CA LEU A 39 -33.98 16.09 31.07
C LEU A 39 -32.59 16.68 30.86
N ALA A 40 -31.56 15.91 31.21
CA ALA A 40 -30.20 16.19 30.79
C ALA A 40 -30.10 15.86 29.30
N ALA A 41 -30.02 16.90 28.48
CA ALA A 41 -29.74 16.81 27.05
C ALA A 41 -28.35 16.11 26.87
N LEU A 42 -28.34 14.82 26.56
CA LEU A 42 -27.17 14.17 26.02
C LEU A 42 -26.88 14.79 24.64
N ALA A 43 -25.97 15.75 24.61
CA ALA A 43 -25.37 16.20 23.37
C ALA A 43 -24.60 15.01 22.79
N VAL A 44 -25.20 14.29 21.83
CA VAL A 44 -24.57 13.29 21.03
C VAL A 44 -23.54 14.02 20.17
N ALA A 45 -22.30 14.09 20.63
CA ALA A 45 -21.16 14.51 19.82
C ALA A 45 -21.00 13.48 18.68
N SER A 46 -21.61 13.77 17.54
CA SER A 46 -21.41 12.99 16.33
C SER A 46 -19.92 13.05 15.97
N PRO A 47 -19.21 11.92 15.84
CA PRO A 47 -17.86 11.95 15.33
C PRO A 47 -17.92 12.52 13.92
N SER A 48 -17.41 13.73 13.74
CA SER A 48 -17.17 14.29 12.42
C SER A 48 -16.12 13.42 11.76
N PHE A 49 -16.53 12.48 10.92
CA PHE A 49 -15.61 11.81 9.99
C PHE A 49 -15.04 12.90 9.09
N ALA A 50 -13.84 13.35 9.41
CA ALA A 50 -13.08 14.22 8.55
C ALA A 50 -12.95 13.51 7.21
N LYS A 51 -13.70 13.96 6.19
CA LYS A 51 -13.53 13.53 4.80
C LYS A 51 -12.08 13.80 4.45
N THR A 52 -11.27 12.75 4.35
CA THR A 52 -9.91 12.85 3.85
C THR A 52 -9.98 13.47 2.47
N ARG A 53 -9.54 14.74 2.37
CA ARG A 53 -9.47 15.46 1.11
C ARG A 53 -8.54 14.67 0.21
N PRO A 54 -8.95 14.29 -1.03
CA PRO A 54 -8.02 13.70 -1.98
C PRO A 54 -6.81 14.62 -2.08
N LEU A 55 -5.61 14.08 -1.96
CA LEU A 55 -4.39 14.85 -2.20
C LEU A 55 -4.48 15.32 -3.66
N ALA A 56 -4.61 16.63 -3.86
CA ALA A 56 -4.63 17.19 -5.21
C ALA A 56 -3.38 16.69 -5.93
N ALA A 57 -3.55 16.23 -7.17
CA ALA A 57 -2.41 15.83 -8.01
C ALA A 57 -1.37 16.97 -8.01
N ALA A 58 -0.11 16.62 -7.80
CA ALA A 58 0.97 17.62 -7.83
C ALA A 58 0.92 18.36 -9.17
N PRO A 59 1.10 19.69 -9.17
CA PRO A 59 1.12 20.43 -10.42
C PRO A 59 2.24 19.91 -11.34
N PRO A 60 2.04 19.97 -12.67
CA PRO A 60 3.08 19.55 -13.61
C PRO A 60 4.41 20.28 -13.34
N PRO A 61 5.55 19.62 -13.54
CA PRO A 61 6.86 20.25 -13.38
C PRO A 61 6.97 21.54 -14.19
N LYS A 62 7.67 22.56 -13.66
CA LYS A 62 7.85 23.85 -14.33
C LYS A 62 8.39 23.68 -15.76
N ILE A 63 9.37 22.82 -15.93
CA ILE A 63 10.02 22.55 -17.23
C ILE A 63 9.02 22.04 -18.29
N PHE A 64 7.99 21.29 -17.89
CA PHE A 64 6.91 20.89 -18.79
C PHE A 64 5.99 22.05 -19.13
N ASN A 65 5.64 22.88 -18.15
CA ASN A 65 4.81 24.08 -18.37
C ASN A 65 5.50 25.08 -19.29
N ASP A 66 6.82 25.24 -19.19
CA ASP A 66 7.59 26.15 -20.07
C ASP A 66 7.43 25.75 -21.55
N VAL A 67 7.44 24.43 -21.87
CA VAL A 67 7.16 23.95 -23.23
C VAL A 67 5.72 24.30 -23.65
N VAL A 68 4.74 24.11 -22.77
CA VAL A 68 3.33 24.38 -23.08
C VAL A 68 3.08 25.88 -23.33
N LEU A 69 3.73 26.74 -22.56
CA LEU A 69 3.59 28.19 -22.67
C LEU A 69 4.09 28.75 -24.03
N CYS A 70 5.04 28.09 -24.70
CA CYS A 70 5.50 28.49 -26.03
C CYS A 70 4.35 28.56 -27.06
N ARG A 71 3.28 27.79 -26.87
CA ARG A 71 2.09 27.78 -27.77
C ARG A 71 1.36 29.12 -27.80
N ALA A 72 1.48 29.94 -26.76
CA ALA A 72 0.81 31.22 -26.66
C ALA A 72 1.51 32.34 -27.45
N ILE A 73 2.73 32.12 -27.96
CA ILE A 73 3.51 33.09 -28.71
C ILE A 73 2.91 33.18 -30.13
N ALA A 74 2.46 34.39 -30.52
CA ALA A 74 1.80 34.62 -31.81
C ALA A 74 2.79 34.58 -32.98
N ASP A 75 3.99 35.14 -32.80
CA ASP A 75 5.03 35.15 -33.84
C ASP A 75 5.62 33.74 -34.05
N PRO A 76 5.58 33.21 -35.27
CA PRO A 76 6.05 31.85 -35.55
C PRO A 76 7.54 31.64 -35.27
N THR A 77 8.39 32.65 -35.56
CA THR A 77 9.84 32.54 -35.39
C THR A 77 10.21 32.50 -33.90
N GLN A 78 9.61 33.42 -33.12
CA GLN A 78 9.80 33.42 -31.67
C GLN A 78 9.23 32.16 -30.99
N ARG A 79 8.07 31.69 -31.47
CA ARG A 79 7.48 30.46 -30.99
C ARG A 79 8.39 29.25 -31.25
N LEU A 80 8.97 29.13 -32.43
CA LEU A 80 9.93 28.08 -32.76
C LEU A 80 11.16 28.12 -31.82
N ALA A 81 11.77 29.32 -31.69
CA ALA A 81 12.91 29.49 -30.78
C ALA A 81 12.58 29.10 -29.31
N CYS A 82 11.37 29.47 -28.85
CA CYS A 82 10.89 29.07 -27.53
C CYS A 82 10.79 27.55 -27.38
N PHE A 83 10.21 26.84 -28.36
CA PHE A 83 10.13 25.39 -28.34
C PHE A 83 11.52 24.74 -28.36
N ASP A 84 12.42 25.20 -29.23
CA ASP A 84 13.78 24.63 -29.32
C ASP A 84 14.52 24.75 -27.99
N GLN A 85 14.44 25.89 -27.32
CA GLN A 85 15.04 26.12 -26.02
C GLN A 85 14.39 25.23 -24.93
N SER A 86 13.06 25.20 -24.86
CA SER A 86 12.34 24.49 -23.83
C SER A 86 12.47 22.96 -23.96
N VAL A 87 12.46 22.46 -25.20
CA VAL A 87 12.67 21.04 -25.49
C VAL A 87 14.11 20.60 -25.16
N SER A 88 15.11 21.47 -25.49
CA SER A 88 16.50 21.22 -25.12
C SER A 88 16.68 21.12 -23.60
N ALA A 89 16.05 22.03 -22.85
CA ALA A 89 16.05 21.97 -21.38
C ALA A 89 15.39 20.71 -20.86
N LEU A 90 14.26 20.29 -21.43
CA LEU A 90 13.55 19.06 -21.08
C LEU A 90 14.43 17.82 -21.32
N ALA A 91 15.09 17.73 -22.47
CA ALA A 91 16.00 16.64 -22.82
C ALA A 91 17.21 16.57 -21.86
N THR A 92 17.75 17.74 -21.48
CA THR A 92 18.84 17.83 -20.51
C THR A 92 18.42 17.34 -19.13
N ALA A 93 17.23 17.76 -18.64
CA ALA A 93 16.71 17.30 -17.36
C ALA A 93 16.46 15.78 -17.35
N GLN A 94 15.99 15.22 -18.46
CA GLN A 94 15.83 13.76 -18.61
C GLN A 94 17.17 13.03 -18.59
N SER A 95 18.18 13.53 -19.28
CA SER A 95 19.54 12.96 -19.32
C SER A 95 20.20 12.96 -17.94
N ASN A 96 20.00 14.04 -17.20
CA ASN A 96 20.53 14.20 -15.83
C ASN A 96 19.75 13.39 -14.80
N ARG A 97 18.63 12.74 -15.17
CA ARG A 97 17.69 12.05 -14.28
C ARG A 97 16.96 12.97 -13.29
N ASP A 98 16.88 14.27 -13.56
CA ASP A 98 16.07 15.22 -12.79
C ASP A 98 14.59 15.10 -13.13
N LEU A 99 14.28 14.50 -14.29
CA LEU A 99 12.93 14.24 -14.76
C LEU A 99 12.81 12.82 -15.32
N PHE A 100 11.79 12.09 -14.86
CA PHE A 100 11.39 10.81 -15.43
C PHE A 100 10.10 10.98 -16.21
N VAL A 101 10.15 10.64 -17.49
CA VAL A 101 8.95 10.53 -18.34
C VAL A 101 8.57 9.05 -18.40
N ALA A 102 7.42 8.72 -17.85
CA ALA A 102 6.87 7.37 -17.91
C ALA A 102 5.42 7.45 -18.38
N ASP A 103 5.06 6.57 -19.29
CA ASP A 103 3.67 6.39 -19.69
C ASP A 103 2.92 5.48 -18.69
N LYS A 104 1.59 5.40 -18.83
CA LYS A 104 0.75 4.58 -17.95
C LYS A 104 1.10 3.09 -18.02
N ASP A 105 1.50 2.59 -19.18
CA ASP A 105 1.81 1.18 -19.36
C ASP A 105 3.13 0.81 -18.67
N ALA A 106 4.17 1.63 -18.85
CA ALA A 106 5.44 1.47 -18.13
C ALA A 106 5.24 1.51 -16.60
N MET A 107 4.40 2.42 -16.11
CA MET A 107 4.06 2.50 -14.69
C MET A 107 3.27 1.27 -14.20
N ARG A 108 2.32 0.78 -15.01
CA ARG A 108 1.55 -0.44 -14.72
C ARG A 108 2.46 -1.66 -14.64
N ASP A 109 3.39 -1.80 -15.57
CA ASP A 109 4.34 -2.92 -15.62
C ASP A 109 5.32 -2.86 -14.45
N ALA A 110 5.82 -1.69 -14.09
CA ALA A 110 6.62 -1.52 -12.89
C ALA A 110 5.86 -1.95 -11.62
N ARG A 111 4.56 -1.62 -11.51
CA ARG A 111 3.71 -2.04 -10.38
C ARG A 111 3.45 -3.55 -10.38
N LYS A 112 3.22 -4.17 -11.54
CA LYS A 112 3.13 -5.63 -11.63
C LYS A 112 4.41 -6.30 -11.13
N GLY A 113 5.57 -5.74 -11.47
CA GLY A 113 6.85 -6.20 -10.96
C GLY A 113 6.98 -6.12 -9.44
N LEU A 114 6.28 -5.19 -8.80
CA LEU A 114 6.25 -5.01 -7.34
C LEU A 114 5.07 -5.73 -6.66
N PHE A 115 4.21 -6.40 -7.41
CA PHE A 115 3.06 -7.12 -6.85
C PHE A 115 3.51 -8.21 -5.88
N GLY A 116 2.90 -8.24 -4.71
CA GLY A 116 3.23 -9.22 -3.66
C GLY A 116 4.23 -8.73 -2.61
N PHE A 117 4.92 -7.62 -2.82
CA PHE A 117 5.71 -6.99 -1.77
C PHE A 117 4.82 -6.12 -0.87
N ASN A 118 5.08 -6.16 0.44
CA ASN A 118 4.48 -5.26 1.42
C ASN A 118 5.18 -3.88 1.35
N LEU A 119 4.91 -3.14 0.30
CA LEU A 119 5.41 -1.77 0.20
C LEU A 119 4.48 -0.83 0.98
N PRO A 120 5.02 0.18 1.68
CA PRO A 120 4.19 1.23 2.23
C PRO A 120 3.39 1.87 1.10
N LYS A 121 2.12 2.20 1.36
CA LYS A 121 1.24 2.84 0.37
C LYS A 121 1.77 4.24 0.03
N LEU A 122 2.69 4.30 -0.91
CA LEU A 122 3.21 5.54 -1.45
C LEU A 122 2.21 6.05 -2.50
N ARG A 123 1.41 7.02 -2.13
CA ARG A 123 0.53 7.76 -3.06
C ARG A 123 1.36 8.73 -3.91
N ILE A 124 2.23 8.20 -4.76
CA ILE A 124 3.14 9.03 -5.56
C ILE A 124 2.40 9.71 -6.71
N PHE A 125 1.24 9.20 -7.14
CA PHE A 125 0.56 9.65 -8.36
C PHE A 125 -0.94 9.92 -8.22
N GLY A 126 -1.45 10.12 -7.03
CA GLY A 126 -2.73 10.78 -6.79
C GLY A 126 -4.04 10.07 -7.17
N ASP A 127 -4.00 8.94 -7.87
CA ASP A 127 -5.22 8.27 -8.36
C ASP A 127 -5.46 6.93 -7.66
N ASP A 128 -6.59 6.85 -6.95
CA ASP A 128 -7.12 5.61 -6.37
C ASP A 128 -7.46 4.57 -7.47
N ASP A 129 -7.69 5.00 -8.70
CA ASP A 129 -8.01 4.11 -9.82
C ASP A 129 -6.81 3.27 -10.28
N MET A 130 -5.60 3.77 -10.10
CA MET A 130 -4.39 2.99 -10.40
C MET A 130 -4.05 1.96 -9.30
N GLU A 131 -4.61 2.08 -8.09
CA GLU A 131 -4.43 1.10 -7.01
C GLU A 131 -5.32 -0.13 -7.23
N LYS A 132 -6.49 0.03 -7.85
CA LYS A 132 -7.43 -1.06 -8.14
C LYS A 132 -6.99 -1.98 -9.28
N GLU A 133 -6.08 -1.52 -10.13
CA GLU A 133 -5.73 -2.22 -11.36
C GLU A 133 -4.74 -3.38 -11.16
N VAL A 134 -4.14 -3.53 -9.97
CA VAL A 134 -3.18 -4.62 -9.67
C VAL A 134 -3.61 -5.42 -8.43
N ASP A 135 -4.88 -5.79 -8.35
CA ASP A 135 -5.37 -6.72 -7.32
C ASP A 135 -5.05 -8.16 -7.67
N GLN A 136 -4.68 -8.43 -8.90
CA GLN A 136 -4.31 -9.77 -9.39
C GLN A 136 -3.28 -9.68 -10.52
N ILE A 137 -2.49 -10.73 -10.62
CA ILE A 137 -1.64 -11.00 -11.78
C ILE A 137 -2.01 -12.33 -12.40
N GLU A 138 -1.94 -12.39 -13.72
CA GLU A 138 -2.09 -13.61 -14.52
C GLU A 138 -0.84 -13.79 -15.36
N THR A 139 -0.21 -14.96 -15.26
CA THR A 139 1.04 -15.26 -15.93
C THR A 139 1.20 -16.77 -16.07
N THR A 140 2.36 -17.25 -16.48
CA THR A 140 2.67 -18.66 -16.60
C THR A 140 3.84 -19.07 -15.71
N LEU A 141 3.89 -20.33 -15.33
CA LEU A 141 5.00 -20.89 -14.57
C LEU A 141 6.25 -21.03 -15.44
N GLY A 142 7.36 -20.45 -14.99
CA GLY A 142 8.68 -20.67 -15.55
C GLY A 142 9.39 -21.89 -14.96
N ALA A 143 9.23 -22.13 -13.63
CA ALA A 143 9.76 -23.28 -12.94
C ALA A 143 8.92 -23.63 -11.71
N VAL A 144 9.02 -24.90 -11.25
CA VAL A 144 8.39 -25.40 -10.03
C VAL A 144 9.42 -26.14 -9.19
N GLY A 145 9.67 -25.65 -7.99
CA GLY A 145 10.54 -26.25 -6.97
C GLY A 145 9.75 -26.80 -5.79
N SER A 146 10.42 -27.50 -4.89
CA SER A 146 9.88 -27.92 -3.60
C SER A 146 10.18 -26.89 -2.52
N GLY A 147 9.23 -26.66 -1.63
CA GLY A 147 9.35 -25.77 -0.48
C GLY A 147 8.90 -26.46 0.82
N PRO A 148 9.06 -25.80 1.96
CA PRO A 148 8.75 -26.39 3.28
C PRO A 148 7.27 -26.76 3.47
N ARG A 149 6.35 -26.07 2.81
CA ARG A 149 4.90 -26.25 2.94
C ARG A 149 4.22 -26.55 1.61
N GLY A 150 4.95 -27.11 0.64
CA GLY A 150 4.44 -27.40 -0.69
C GLY A 150 5.41 -26.98 -1.78
N TYR A 151 4.95 -26.22 -2.76
CA TYR A 151 5.76 -25.84 -3.91
C TYR A 151 6.27 -24.41 -3.84
N ILE A 152 7.40 -24.18 -4.52
CA ILE A 152 7.89 -22.85 -4.88
C ILE A 152 7.67 -22.67 -6.37
N PHE A 153 6.94 -21.63 -6.73
CA PHE A 153 6.61 -21.29 -8.11
C PHE A 153 7.51 -20.14 -8.56
N THR A 154 8.26 -20.33 -9.63
CA THR A 154 8.95 -19.24 -10.32
C THR A 154 8.12 -18.87 -11.52
N LEU A 155 7.69 -17.63 -11.60
CA LEU A 155 6.89 -17.11 -12.71
C LEU A 155 7.80 -16.80 -13.92
N LYS A 156 7.18 -16.55 -15.08
CA LYS A 156 7.93 -16.23 -16.31
C LYS A 156 8.77 -14.95 -16.20
N ASP A 157 8.36 -13.99 -15.37
CA ASP A 157 9.06 -12.74 -15.08
C ASP A 157 10.17 -12.90 -14.02
N GLY A 158 10.42 -14.11 -13.52
CA GLY A 158 11.38 -14.43 -12.49
C GLY A 158 10.88 -14.26 -11.06
N ALA A 159 9.67 -13.73 -10.84
CA ALA A 159 9.09 -13.61 -9.50
C ALA A 159 8.88 -14.98 -8.86
N ARG A 160 9.28 -15.11 -7.58
CA ARG A 160 9.19 -16.37 -6.84
C ARG A 160 8.11 -16.30 -5.78
N TRP A 161 7.31 -17.37 -5.70
CA TRP A 161 6.20 -17.49 -4.75
C TRP A 161 6.24 -18.83 -4.05
N ALA A 162 6.12 -18.85 -2.74
CA ALA A 162 6.05 -20.07 -1.94
C ALA A 162 4.61 -20.36 -1.53
N GLN A 163 4.21 -21.61 -1.60
CA GLN A 163 2.98 -22.10 -0.97
C GLN A 163 3.12 -22.07 0.56
N THR A 164 2.08 -21.61 1.27
CA THR A 164 2.16 -21.39 2.72
C THR A 164 1.13 -22.19 3.53
N ASP A 165 0.11 -22.74 2.90
CA ASP A 165 -0.99 -23.46 3.57
C ASP A 165 -0.78 -24.97 3.68
N GLY A 166 0.23 -25.53 3.02
CA GLY A 166 0.49 -26.97 3.03
C GLY A 166 -0.59 -27.81 2.35
N GLN A 167 -1.51 -27.18 1.61
CA GLN A 167 -2.56 -27.91 0.91
C GLN A 167 -1.95 -28.84 -0.14
N TYR A 168 -2.36 -30.10 -0.12
CA TYR A 168 -1.93 -31.07 -1.13
C TYR A 168 -2.44 -30.68 -2.52
N MET A 169 -1.57 -30.71 -3.49
CA MET A 169 -1.88 -30.53 -4.91
C MET A 169 -0.94 -31.35 -5.75
N ASP A 170 -1.39 -31.73 -6.93
CA ASP A 170 -0.51 -32.31 -7.94
C ASP A 170 0.51 -31.27 -8.40
N ARG A 171 1.73 -31.73 -8.71
CA ARG A 171 2.80 -30.85 -9.19
C ARG A 171 2.39 -30.15 -10.46
N PRO A 172 2.27 -28.82 -10.48
CA PRO A 172 1.90 -28.08 -11.69
C PRO A 172 2.99 -28.20 -12.75
N LYS A 173 2.57 -28.22 -14.00
CA LYS A 173 3.49 -28.26 -15.16
C LYS A 173 4.06 -26.87 -15.42
N VAL A 174 5.35 -26.80 -15.77
CA VAL A 174 5.96 -25.59 -16.31
C VAL A 174 5.18 -25.13 -17.53
N GLY A 175 4.96 -23.81 -17.66
CA GLY A 175 4.09 -23.22 -18.67
C GLY A 175 2.60 -23.18 -18.31
N ALA A 176 2.16 -23.81 -17.22
CA ALA A 176 0.77 -23.72 -16.78
C ALA A 176 0.39 -22.28 -16.42
N PRO A 177 -0.80 -21.81 -16.81
CA PRO A 177 -1.29 -20.48 -16.40
C PRO A 177 -1.59 -20.47 -14.91
N ILE A 178 -1.12 -19.42 -14.24
CA ILE A 178 -1.34 -19.18 -12.81
C ILE A 178 -1.92 -17.77 -12.64
N LYS A 179 -2.93 -17.68 -11.79
CA LYS A 179 -3.53 -16.43 -11.34
C LYS A 179 -3.21 -16.25 -9.87
N ILE A 180 -2.67 -15.09 -9.49
CA ILE A 180 -2.40 -14.73 -8.10
C ILE A 180 -3.19 -13.48 -7.77
N LYS A 181 -4.03 -13.56 -6.73
CA LYS A 181 -4.89 -12.46 -6.26
C LYS A 181 -4.48 -12.01 -4.88
N ARG A 182 -4.57 -10.71 -4.63
CA ARG A 182 -4.50 -10.16 -3.29
C ARG A 182 -5.73 -10.57 -2.48
N ALA A 183 -5.52 -10.96 -1.24
CA ALA A 183 -6.55 -11.33 -0.29
C ALA A 183 -6.53 -10.38 0.93
N ALA A 184 -7.42 -10.62 1.88
CA ALA A 184 -7.46 -9.83 3.10
C ALA A 184 -6.13 -9.89 3.88
N LEU A 185 -5.84 -8.84 4.65
CA LEU A 185 -4.69 -8.73 5.55
C LEU A 185 -3.33 -8.92 4.86
N GLY A 186 -3.21 -8.51 3.60
CA GLY A 186 -1.95 -8.59 2.85
C GLY A 186 -1.53 -9.99 2.43
N SER A 187 -2.41 -10.99 2.53
CA SER A 187 -2.16 -12.34 2.03
C SER A 187 -2.44 -12.45 0.52
N PHE A 188 -2.04 -13.57 -0.09
CA PHE A 188 -2.26 -13.84 -1.51
C PHE A 188 -2.79 -15.26 -1.71
N PHE A 189 -3.66 -15.40 -2.73
CA PHE A 189 -4.14 -16.70 -3.19
C PHE A 189 -3.70 -16.91 -4.63
N ALA A 190 -3.13 -18.08 -4.89
CA ALA A 190 -2.84 -18.55 -6.24
C ALA A 190 -3.86 -19.62 -6.66
N SER A 191 -4.15 -19.68 -7.95
CA SER A 191 -4.99 -20.73 -8.53
C SER A 191 -4.49 -21.09 -9.93
N PHE A 192 -4.69 -22.36 -10.33
CA PHE A 192 -4.44 -22.87 -11.67
C PHE A 192 -5.75 -23.15 -12.36
N ASN A 193 -5.93 -22.69 -13.60
CA ASN A 193 -7.09 -22.97 -14.43
C ASN A 193 -8.46 -22.75 -13.75
N GLY A 194 -8.55 -21.80 -12.82
CA GLY A 194 -9.78 -21.51 -12.09
C GLY A 194 -10.15 -22.49 -10.97
N ASN A 195 -9.28 -23.46 -10.65
CA ASN A 195 -9.46 -24.38 -9.54
C ASN A 195 -9.39 -23.67 -8.19
N ALA A 196 -9.70 -24.41 -7.11
CA ALA A 196 -9.60 -23.91 -5.74
C ALA A 196 -8.23 -23.25 -5.48
N GLY A 197 -8.26 -22.05 -4.91
CA GLY A 197 -7.06 -21.29 -4.62
C GLY A 197 -6.34 -21.81 -3.37
N PHE A 198 -5.04 -21.69 -3.34
CA PHE A 198 -4.17 -22.00 -2.21
C PHE A 198 -3.37 -20.75 -1.82
N ARG A 199 -2.93 -20.69 -0.56
CA ARG A 199 -2.21 -19.53 -0.03
C ARG A 199 -0.77 -19.50 -0.51
N VAL A 200 -0.32 -18.32 -0.91
CA VAL A 200 1.06 -18.09 -1.33
C VAL A 200 1.61 -16.80 -0.73
N GLU A 201 2.92 -16.75 -0.60
CA GLU A 201 3.67 -15.53 -0.27
C GLU A 201 4.77 -15.29 -1.30
N ARG A 202 5.09 -14.02 -1.54
CA ARG A 202 6.19 -13.66 -2.42
C ARG A 202 7.52 -13.80 -1.69
N LEU A 203 8.47 -14.47 -2.32
CA LEU A 203 9.83 -14.59 -1.81
C LEU A 203 10.67 -13.39 -2.29
N ASN A 204 11.45 -12.85 -1.37
CA ASN A 204 12.52 -11.91 -1.73
C ASN A 204 13.63 -12.71 -2.44
N ASN A 205 14.16 -12.18 -3.51
CA ASN A 205 15.30 -12.76 -4.22
C ASN A 205 16.58 -12.48 -3.46
#